data_f958ff177ec3052403fc0e98442f6e8d
#
_entry.id   f958ff177ec3052403fc0e98442f6e8d
#
_cell.length_a   1.000
_cell.length_b   1.000
_cell.length_c   1.000
_cell.angle_alpha   90.00
_cell.angle_beta   90.00
_cell.angle_gamma   90.00
#
_symmetry.space_group_name_H-M   'P 1'
#
loop_
_entity.id
_entity.type
_entity.pdbx_description
1 polymer ?
#
loop_
_entity_poly.entity_id
_entity_poly.type
_entity_poly.pdbx_seq_one_letter_code
_entity_poly.pdbx_strand_id
1 'polypeptide(L)'
;MSATLIALEGDLLTDAVARAPGILELLRAGVDDGRLAAIVLGADTAPRAYDPVALATALTVHVPGIAVIAGSDGISDHPYNSARRLLSLDHVSGGRGGALFSSGGASASHTAERITVIRKLWNSWPADTVLADHATGRYATTDGIRAIGHVGDHFRVGGALNSPSSRQGEPVSLWHIRDEDELEAARDLVDLVVTDNPALAASWDASGRAGRVGGARTGGDAVLLHVATVRGLADALAAASPAAHGGSLRDRLGLPQRHYDLSHAPLAFGATHA
;
A
#
# COMPACT_ATOMS: atom_id res chain seq x y z
N MET A 1 -12.44 -6.60 16.57
CA MET A 1 -12.30 -7.76 15.66
C MET A 1 -11.21 -7.40 14.69
N SER A 2 -10.19 -8.27 14.51
CA SER A 2 -9.05 -7.97 13.63
C SER A 2 -9.44 -8.13 12.17
N ALA A 3 -9.03 -7.20 11.31
CA ALA A 3 -9.22 -7.31 9.87
C ALA A 3 -8.36 -8.45 9.29
N THR A 4 -8.87 -9.19 8.31
CA THR A 4 -8.14 -10.28 7.67
C THR A 4 -7.56 -9.83 6.34
N LEU A 5 -6.22 -9.88 6.24
CA LEU A 5 -5.44 -9.72 5.03
C LEU A 5 -4.99 -11.09 4.56
N ILE A 6 -5.05 -11.36 3.26
CA ILE A 6 -4.64 -12.65 2.70
C ILE A 6 -3.55 -12.45 1.65
N ALA A 7 -2.36 -13.01 1.90
CA ALA A 7 -1.28 -13.08 0.92
C ALA A 7 -1.48 -14.30 0.02
N LEU A 8 -1.52 -14.08 -1.30
CA LEU A 8 -1.57 -15.15 -2.28
C LEU A 8 -0.14 -15.58 -2.65
N GLU A 9 0.13 -16.88 -2.55
CA GLU A 9 1.45 -17.46 -2.76
C GLU A 9 1.39 -18.71 -3.67
N GLY A 10 2.54 -19.14 -4.16
CA GLY A 10 2.72 -20.40 -4.90
C GLY A 10 1.76 -20.56 -6.07
N ASP A 11 1.18 -21.74 -6.19
CA ASP A 11 0.26 -22.10 -7.28
C ASP A 11 -1.02 -21.25 -7.26
N LEU A 12 -1.50 -20.86 -6.08
CA LEU A 12 -2.66 -20.01 -5.94
C LEU A 12 -2.46 -18.64 -6.59
N LEU A 13 -1.26 -18.08 -6.46
CA LEU A 13 -0.89 -16.84 -7.13
C LEU A 13 -0.91 -17.02 -8.66
N THR A 14 -0.35 -18.14 -9.16
CA THR A 14 -0.35 -18.48 -10.58
C THR A 14 -1.77 -18.63 -11.13
N ASP A 15 -2.64 -19.32 -10.39
CA ASP A 15 -4.03 -19.52 -10.76
C ASP A 15 -4.83 -18.19 -10.74
N ALA A 16 -4.52 -17.27 -9.81
CA ALA A 16 -5.10 -15.93 -9.78
C ALA A 16 -4.69 -15.12 -11.02
N VAL A 17 -3.43 -15.24 -11.44
CA VAL A 17 -2.93 -14.65 -12.70
C VAL A 17 -3.64 -15.22 -13.91
N ALA A 18 -3.80 -16.54 -13.95
CA ALA A 18 -4.53 -17.24 -15.00
C ALA A 18 -6.06 -16.99 -14.98
N ARG A 19 -6.55 -16.25 -13.99
CA ARG A 19 -7.96 -15.95 -13.79
C ARG A 19 -8.81 -17.20 -13.63
N ALA A 20 -8.30 -18.19 -12.91
CA ALA A 20 -9.01 -19.42 -12.64
C ALA A 20 -10.37 -19.11 -11.98
N PRO A 21 -11.51 -19.56 -12.57
CA PRO A 21 -12.85 -19.15 -12.13
C PRO A 21 -13.10 -19.36 -10.63
N GLY A 22 -12.68 -20.49 -10.09
CA GLY A 22 -12.90 -20.83 -8.68
C GLY A 22 -12.19 -19.87 -7.70
N ILE A 23 -11.04 -19.29 -8.05
CA ILE A 23 -10.35 -18.30 -7.21
C ILE A 23 -11.08 -16.97 -7.27
N LEU A 24 -11.46 -16.51 -8.45
CA LEU A 24 -12.17 -15.25 -8.60
C LEU A 24 -13.53 -15.29 -7.89
N GLU A 25 -14.21 -16.43 -7.90
CA GLU A 25 -15.47 -16.63 -7.16
C GLU A 25 -15.26 -16.55 -5.65
N LEU A 26 -14.22 -17.20 -5.11
CA LEU A 26 -13.90 -17.13 -3.69
C LEU A 26 -13.52 -15.71 -3.27
N LEU A 27 -12.73 -15.00 -4.05
CA LEU A 27 -12.36 -13.61 -3.76
C LEU A 27 -13.57 -12.68 -3.78
N ARG A 28 -14.50 -12.85 -4.75
CA ARG A 28 -15.75 -12.08 -4.81
C ARG A 28 -16.61 -12.36 -3.58
N ALA A 29 -16.82 -13.63 -3.24
CA ALA A 29 -17.56 -14.00 -2.04
C ALA A 29 -16.95 -13.40 -0.77
N GLY A 30 -15.63 -13.46 -0.63
CA GLY A 30 -14.91 -12.85 0.51
C GLY A 30 -15.08 -11.32 0.60
N VAL A 31 -15.17 -10.64 -0.55
CA VAL A 31 -15.45 -9.19 -0.61
C VAL A 31 -16.92 -8.92 -0.25
N ASP A 32 -17.86 -9.66 -0.84
CA ASP A 32 -19.31 -9.45 -0.65
C ASP A 32 -19.73 -9.74 0.79
N ASP A 33 -19.15 -10.76 1.41
CA ASP A 33 -19.39 -11.13 2.81
C ASP A 33 -18.65 -10.24 3.83
N GLY A 34 -17.78 -9.32 3.35
CA GLY A 34 -16.94 -8.47 4.22
C GLY A 34 -15.85 -9.23 4.97
N ARG A 35 -15.54 -10.48 4.58
CA ARG A 35 -14.54 -11.33 5.27
C ARG A 35 -13.12 -11.08 4.79
N LEU A 36 -12.94 -10.42 3.65
CA LEU A 36 -11.68 -10.08 3.05
C LEU A 36 -11.44 -8.57 3.14
N ALA A 37 -10.57 -8.13 4.02
CA ALA A 37 -10.20 -6.72 4.10
C ALA A 37 -9.32 -6.30 2.91
N ALA A 38 -8.30 -7.08 2.57
CA ALA A 38 -7.48 -6.90 1.37
C ALA A 38 -6.73 -8.19 0.98
N ILE A 39 -6.38 -8.28 -0.30
CA ILE A 39 -5.38 -9.23 -0.80
C ILE A 39 -4.01 -8.57 -0.80
N VAL A 40 -2.99 -9.32 -0.38
CA VAL A 40 -1.59 -8.91 -0.40
C VAL A 40 -0.85 -9.72 -1.46
N LEU A 41 -0.18 -9.04 -2.36
CA LEU A 41 0.59 -9.64 -3.45
C LEU A 41 2.07 -9.28 -3.30
N GLY A 42 2.93 -10.29 -3.35
CA GLY A 42 4.36 -10.09 -3.18
C GLY A 42 4.78 -9.84 -1.72
N ALA A 43 4.12 -10.50 -0.79
CA ALA A 43 4.51 -10.52 0.63
C ALA A 43 5.78 -11.34 0.87
N ASP A 44 6.05 -12.33 0.02
CA ASP A 44 7.25 -13.15 0.04
C ASP A 44 8.45 -12.45 -0.62
N THR A 45 9.64 -12.88 -0.27
CA THR A 45 10.91 -12.41 -0.85
C THR A 45 11.40 -13.30 -2.01
N ALA A 46 10.62 -14.29 -2.41
CA ALA A 46 10.97 -15.19 -3.49
C ALA A 46 11.07 -14.46 -4.84
N PRO A 47 11.93 -14.91 -5.76
CA PRO A 47 11.96 -14.38 -7.12
C PRO A 47 10.57 -14.48 -7.76
N ARG A 48 10.08 -13.36 -8.28
CA ARG A 48 8.71 -13.24 -8.80
C ARG A 48 8.71 -13.31 -10.32
N ALA A 49 7.84 -14.15 -10.86
CA ALA A 49 7.56 -14.16 -12.28
C ALA A 49 6.69 -12.96 -12.73
N TYR A 50 6.04 -12.29 -11.77
CA TYR A 50 5.06 -11.22 -12.04
C TYR A 50 5.32 -10.00 -11.18
N ASP A 51 5.04 -8.83 -11.75
CA ASP A 51 5.01 -7.59 -11.01
C ASP A 51 3.78 -7.52 -10.08
N PRO A 52 3.97 -7.34 -8.76
CA PRO A 52 2.85 -7.33 -7.82
C PRO A 52 1.83 -6.21 -8.10
N VAL A 53 2.29 -5.04 -8.54
CA VAL A 53 1.40 -3.89 -8.84
C VAL A 53 0.57 -4.17 -10.09
N ALA A 54 1.18 -4.73 -11.13
CA ALA A 54 0.47 -5.10 -12.35
C ALA A 54 -0.60 -6.17 -12.08
N LEU A 55 -0.26 -7.19 -11.30
CA LEU A 55 -1.22 -8.23 -10.92
C LEU A 55 -2.33 -7.68 -10.03
N ALA A 56 -2.01 -6.86 -9.03
CA ALA A 56 -3.00 -6.19 -8.19
C ALA A 56 -3.98 -5.37 -9.02
N THR A 57 -3.46 -4.61 -10.00
CA THR A 57 -4.29 -3.84 -10.93
C THR A 57 -5.24 -4.74 -11.72
N ALA A 58 -4.75 -5.86 -12.25
CA ALA A 58 -5.60 -6.81 -12.96
C ALA A 58 -6.71 -7.40 -12.08
N LEU A 59 -6.42 -7.72 -10.82
CA LEU A 59 -7.43 -8.23 -9.89
C LEU A 59 -8.54 -7.22 -9.60
N THR A 60 -8.24 -5.93 -9.53
CA THR A 60 -9.27 -4.90 -9.30
C THR A 60 -10.32 -4.84 -10.41
N VAL A 61 -9.95 -5.22 -11.63
CA VAL A 61 -10.88 -5.30 -12.77
C VAL A 61 -11.76 -6.55 -12.70
N HIS A 62 -11.19 -7.67 -12.24
CA HIS A 62 -11.91 -8.95 -12.23
C HIS A 62 -12.72 -9.18 -10.96
N VAL A 63 -12.38 -8.53 -9.87
CA VAL A 63 -13.07 -8.63 -8.57
C VAL A 63 -13.46 -7.22 -8.11
N PRO A 64 -14.61 -6.71 -8.55
CA PRO A 64 -15.08 -5.38 -8.15
C PRO A 64 -15.13 -5.24 -6.62
N GLY A 65 -14.68 -4.11 -6.11
CA GLY A 65 -14.67 -3.84 -4.67
C GLY A 65 -13.50 -4.44 -3.90
N ILE A 66 -12.66 -5.27 -4.52
CA ILE A 66 -11.46 -5.80 -3.84
C ILE A 66 -10.50 -4.68 -3.44
N ALA A 67 -9.93 -4.79 -2.25
CA ALA A 67 -8.78 -3.98 -1.85
C ALA A 67 -7.51 -4.80 -2.03
N VAL A 68 -6.44 -4.15 -2.45
CA VAL A 68 -5.19 -4.79 -2.84
C VAL A 68 -3.98 -4.06 -2.24
N ILE A 69 -3.04 -4.81 -1.72
CA ILE A 69 -1.77 -4.31 -1.21
C ILE A 69 -0.66 -4.95 -2.04
N ALA A 70 0.16 -4.13 -2.68
CA ALA A 70 1.24 -4.62 -3.53
C ALA A 70 2.59 -4.49 -2.83
N GLY A 71 3.38 -5.57 -2.86
CA GLY A 71 4.75 -5.60 -2.35
C GLY A 71 5.67 -4.69 -3.17
N SER A 72 6.52 -3.96 -2.47
CA SER A 72 7.54 -3.08 -3.04
C SER A 72 8.85 -3.30 -2.30
N ASP A 73 9.77 -4.01 -2.93
CA ASP A 73 11.09 -4.24 -2.36
C ASP A 73 11.95 -2.96 -2.39
N GLY A 74 12.96 -2.92 -1.52
CA GLY A 74 13.82 -1.75 -1.34
C GLY A 74 14.86 -1.55 -2.43
N ILE A 75 15.05 -2.49 -3.36
CA ILE A 75 16.24 -2.56 -4.22
C ILE A 75 15.91 -2.40 -5.70
N SER A 76 14.82 -3.02 -6.17
CA SER A 76 14.61 -3.21 -7.61
C SER A 76 14.14 -1.97 -8.36
N ASP A 77 13.60 -0.95 -7.67
CA ASP A 77 12.98 0.17 -8.36
C ASP A 77 13.25 1.51 -7.65
N HIS A 78 13.49 2.55 -8.44
CA HIS A 78 13.68 3.90 -7.91
C HIS A 78 12.38 4.39 -7.22
N PRO A 79 12.45 5.10 -6.07
CA PRO A 79 11.25 5.49 -5.29
C PRO A 79 10.23 6.30 -6.10
N TYR A 80 10.65 7.08 -7.10
CA TYR A 80 9.73 7.79 -8.00
C TYR A 80 8.84 6.83 -8.80
N ASN A 81 9.43 5.77 -9.37
CA ASN A 81 8.68 4.78 -10.15
C ASN A 81 7.74 3.98 -9.26
N SER A 82 8.21 3.57 -8.08
CA SER A 82 7.38 2.88 -7.09
C SER A 82 6.21 3.76 -6.64
N ALA A 83 6.45 5.04 -6.33
CA ALA A 83 5.40 5.98 -5.94
C ALA A 83 4.33 6.10 -7.01
N ARG A 84 4.74 6.28 -8.28
CA ARG A 84 3.82 6.41 -9.41
C ARG A 84 2.98 5.15 -9.63
N ARG A 85 3.61 3.97 -9.59
CA ARG A 85 2.93 2.69 -9.84
C ARG A 85 1.93 2.36 -8.73
N LEU A 86 2.32 2.52 -7.47
CA LEU A 86 1.47 2.29 -6.31
C LEU A 86 0.29 3.28 -6.26
N LEU A 87 0.53 4.56 -6.57
CA LEU A 87 -0.54 5.54 -6.65
C LEU A 87 -1.50 5.26 -7.81
N SER A 88 -0.99 4.80 -8.97
CA SER A 88 -1.83 4.37 -10.09
C SER A 88 -2.73 3.19 -9.71
N LEU A 89 -2.20 2.20 -8.97
CA LEU A 89 -2.99 1.11 -8.41
C LEU A 89 -4.11 1.63 -7.51
N ASP A 90 -3.80 2.59 -6.65
CA ASP A 90 -4.79 3.19 -5.75
C ASP A 90 -5.90 3.91 -6.52
N HIS A 91 -5.57 4.67 -7.54
CA HIS A 91 -6.56 5.31 -8.40
C HIS A 91 -7.45 4.31 -9.14
N VAL A 92 -6.88 3.27 -9.75
CA VAL A 92 -7.64 2.23 -10.46
C VAL A 92 -8.55 1.46 -9.51
N SER A 93 -8.08 1.19 -8.30
CA SER A 93 -8.90 0.53 -7.27
C SER A 93 -9.94 1.46 -6.62
N GLY A 94 -9.91 2.77 -6.90
CA GLY A 94 -10.81 3.76 -6.31
C GLY A 94 -10.55 4.02 -4.81
N GLY A 95 -9.28 4.12 -4.41
CA GLY A 95 -8.86 4.35 -3.02
C GLY A 95 -8.79 3.06 -2.20
N ARG A 96 -8.59 1.90 -2.85
CA ARG A 96 -8.45 0.60 -2.18
C ARG A 96 -7.09 -0.03 -2.40
N GLY A 97 -6.10 0.77 -2.80
CA GLY A 97 -4.71 0.39 -2.95
C GLY A 97 -3.89 0.59 -1.68
N GLY A 98 -2.87 -0.26 -1.50
CA GLY A 98 -1.87 -0.12 -0.46
C GLY A 98 -0.51 -0.64 -0.92
N ALA A 99 0.51 -0.37 -0.13
CA ALA A 99 1.88 -0.77 -0.35
C ALA A 99 2.42 -1.58 0.84
N LEU A 100 3.04 -2.72 0.57
CA LEU A 100 3.82 -3.47 1.54
C LEU A 100 5.31 -3.28 1.22
N PHE A 101 6.00 -2.51 2.04
CA PHE A 101 7.44 -2.30 1.91
C PHE A 101 8.22 -3.43 2.56
N SER A 102 9.33 -3.79 1.96
CA SER A 102 10.34 -4.67 2.53
C SER A 102 11.72 -4.12 2.17
N SER A 103 12.70 -4.37 3.03
CA SER A 103 14.06 -3.85 2.81
C SER A 103 14.79 -4.59 1.70
N GLY A 104 14.41 -5.83 1.39
CA GLY A 104 15.04 -6.62 0.31
C GLY A 104 16.54 -6.84 0.50
N GLY A 105 17.07 -6.64 1.74
CA GLY A 105 18.49 -6.67 2.04
C GLY A 105 19.17 -5.31 2.20
N ALA A 106 18.46 -4.21 1.91
CA ALA A 106 18.94 -2.86 2.22
C ALA A 106 18.89 -2.58 3.74
N SER A 107 19.57 -1.52 4.18
CA SER A 107 19.51 -1.06 5.58
C SER A 107 18.13 -0.47 5.94
N ALA A 108 17.86 -0.42 7.24
CA ALA A 108 16.67 0.24 7.76
C ALA A 108 16.62 1.73 7.35
N SER A 109 17.75 2.44 7.41
CA SER A 109 17.85 3.84 6.99
C SER A 109 17.54 4.06 5.51
N HIS A 110 18.05 3.19 4.63
CA HIS A 110 17.76 3.23 3.20
C HIS A 110 16.27 3.03 2.92
N THR A 111 15.65 2.04 3.58
CA THR A 111 14.22 1.75 3.41
C THR A 111 13.36 2.88 3.97
N ALA A 112 13.71 3.43 5.12
CA ALA A 112 13.02 4.57 5.72
C ALA A 112 13.08 5.81 4.83
N GLU A 113 14.25 6.13 4.27
CA GLU A 113 14.39 7.25 3.33
C GLU A 113 13.56 7.01 2.06
N ARG A 114 13.59 5.78 1.53
CA ARG A 114 12.78 5.40 0.37
C ARG A 114 11.28 5.61 0.61
N ILE A 115 10.75 5.16 1.74
CA ILE A 115 9.35 5.34 2.12
C ILE A 115 9.02 6.84 2.27
N THR A 116 9.92 7.60 2.91
CA THR A 116 9.79 9.06 3.04
C THR A 116 9.67 9.75 1.68
N VAL A 117 10.53 9.39 0.72
CA VAL A 117 10.48 9.95 -0.64
C VAL A 117 9.16 9.58 -1.33
N ILE A 118 8.71 8.34 -1.21
CA ILE A 118 7.45 7.88 -1.80
C ILE A 118 6.28 8.67 -1.21
N ARG A 119 6.22 8.88 0.10
CA ARG A 119 5.17 9.64 0.77
C ARG A 119 5.17 11.12 0.34
N LYS A 120 6.34 11.75 0.25
CA LYS A 120 6.47 13.11 -0.31
C LYS A 120 5.90 13.18 -1.72
N LEU A 121 6.23 12.22 -2.58
CA LEU A 121 5.74 12.16 -3.95
C LEU A 121 4.22 11.98 -4.02
N TRP A 122 3.61 11.14 -3.19
CA TRP A 122 2.16 10.94 -3.13
C TRP A 122 1.40 12.22 -2.74
N ASN A 123 2.04 13.13 -2.01
CA ASN A 123 1.46 14.39 -1.56
C ASN A 123 1.90 15.60 -2.41
N SER A 124 2.70 15.39 -3.46
CA SER A 124 3.30 16.48 -4.25
C SER A 124 2.33 17.15 -5.22
N TRP A 125 1.23 16.49 -5.58
CA TRP A 125 0.19 17.01 -6.43
C TRP A 125 -1.19 16.86 -5.77
N PRO A 126 -1.72 17.89 -5.08
CA PRO A 126 -3.01 17.82 -4.39
C PRO A 126 -4.16 17.48 -5.34
N ALA A 127 -5.05 16.57 -4.92
CA ALA A 127 -6.15 16.08 -5.76
C ALA A 127 -7.19 17.17 -6.09
N ASP A 128 -7.37 18.15 -5.22
CA ASP A 128 -8.30 19.28 -5.37
C ASP A 128 -7.86 20.26 -6.47
N THR A 129 -6.62 20.19 -6.94
CA THR A 129 -6.16 20.98 -8.09
C THR A 129 -6.66 20.47 -9.43
N VAL A 130 -7.22 19.24 -9.48
CA VAL A 130 -7.73 18.64 -10.72
C VAL A 130 -9.12 19.19 -11.03
N LEU A 131 -9.22 19.96 -12.13
CA LEU A 131 -10.47 20.59 -12.57
C LEU A 131 -11.25 19.69 -13.53
N ALA A 132 -10.54 18.98 -14.42
CA ALA A 132 -11.10 18.19 -15.52
C ALA A 132 -12.18 18.95 -16.30
N ASP A 133 -11.97 20.25 -16.53
CA ASP A 133 -12.92 21.12 -17.20
C ASP A 133 -12.84 20.94 -18.72
N HIS A 134 -13.80 20.20 -19.25
CA HIS A 134 -13.91 19.95 -20.69
C HIS A 134 -14.27 21.20 -21.51
N ALA A 135 -14.96 22.19 -20.92
CA ALA A 135 -15.40 23.38 -21.63
C ALA A 135 -14.23 24.32 -21.96
N THR A 136 -13.29 24.46 -21.03
CA THR A 136 -12.10 25.30 -21.19
C THR A 136 -10.85 24.52 -21.58
N GLY A 137 -10.90 23.18 -21.61
CA GLY A 137 -9.75 22.30 -21.84
C GLY A 137 -8.74 22.32 -20.70
N ARG A 138 -9.08 22.86 -19.53
CA ARG A 138 -8.17 22.91 -18.37
C ARG A 138 -8.29 21.62 -17.56
N TYR A 139 -7.17 20.89 -17.46
CA TYR A 139 -7.13 19.66 -16.66
C TYR A 139 -6.93 19.95 -15.18
N ALA A 140 -5.98 20.81 -14.81
CA ALA A 140 -5.64 21.14 -13.44
C ALA A 140 -5.12 22.57 -13.28
N THR A 141 -5.10 23.07 -12.05
CA THR A 141 -4.30 24.23 -11.66
C THR A 141 -2.93 23.76 -11.20
N THR A 142 -1.90 24.60 -11.37
CA THR A 142 -0.52 24.25 -10.99
C THR A 142 -0.11 24.82 -9.63
N ASP A 143 -0.91 25.69 -9.06
CA ASP A 143 -0.54 26.50 -7.87
C ASP A 143 -0.33 25.68 -6.59
N GLY A 144 -0.90 24.48 -6.53
CA GLY A 144 -0.73 23.56 -5.40
C GLY A 144 0.35 22.50 -5.60
N ILE A 145 0.89 22.35 -6.83
CA ILE A 145 1.84 21.27 -7.14
C ILE A 145 3.22 21.65 -6.60
N ARG A 146 3.81 20.77 -5.79
CA ARG A 146 5.08 21.02 -5.08
C ARG A 146 6.19 20.11 -5.59
N ALA A 147 7.36 20.69 -5.85
CA ALA A 147 8.58 19.92 -6.04
C ALA A 147 9.05 19.42 -4.68
N ILE A 148 9.30 18.12 -4.55
CA ILE A 148 9.68 17.57 -3.23
C ILE A 148 11.12 17.94 -2.83
N GLY A 149 11.99 18.24 -3.79
CA GLY A 149 13.35 18.73 -3.55
C GLY A 149 14.17 17.85 -2.59
N HIS A 150 13.91 16.54 -2.57
CA HIS A 150 14.53 15.64 -1.61
C HIS A 150 16.02 15.44 -1.92
N VAL A 151 16.86 15.69 -0.92
CA VAL A 151 18.29 15.39 -0.91
C VAL A 151 18.57 14.67 0.40
N GLY A 152 18.85 13.39 0.33
CA GLY A 152 19.17 12.55 1.48
C GLY A 152 20.45 11.75 1.24
N ASP A 153 20.70 10.79 2.12
CA ASP A 153 21.90 9.96 2.08
C ASP A 153 21.85 8.94 0.94
N HIS A 154 20.66 8.46 0.61
CA HIS A 154 20.45 7.39 -0.37
C HIS A 154 19.78 7.87 -1.66
N PHE A 155 18.94 8.92 -1.59
CA PHE A 155 18.13 9.37 -2.73
C PHE A 155 18.22 10.88 -2.96
N ARG A 156 18.17 11.27 -4.25
CA ARG A 156 17.99 12.65 -4.69
C ARG A 156 16.84 12.71 -5.69
N VAL A 157 15.74 13.36 -5.31
CA VAL A 157 14.51 13.38 -6.10
C VAL A 157 13.94 14.79 -6.11
N GLY A 158 13.90 15.43 -7.28
CA GLY A 158 13.56 16.85 -7.40
C GLY A 158 12.06 17.11 -7.57
N GLY A 159 11.44 16.46 -8.50
CA GLY A 159 10.15 16.86 -9.07
C GLY A 159 8.91 16.43 -8.29
N ALA A 160 7.79 17.00 -8.68
CA ALA A 160 6.49 16.47 -8.31
C ALA A 160 6.24 15.13 -9.00
N LEU A 161 5.36 14.30 -8.42
CA LEU A 161 4.84 13.14 -9.11
C LEU A 161 3.92 13.60 -10.27
N ASN A 162 3.85 12.81 -11.32
CA ASN A 162 3.00 13.10 -12.48
C ASN A 162 1.55 12.56 -12.34
N SER A 163 1.10 12.37 -11.12
CA SER A 163 -0.23 11.87 -10.80
C SER A 163 -0.76 12.58 -9.55
N PRO A 164 -2.04 12.97 -9.52
CA PRO A 164 -2.65 13.56 -8.34
C PRO A 164 -2.63 12.63 -7.13
N SER A 165 -2.70 13.20 -5.94
CA SER A 165 -2.77 12.48 -4.66
C SER A 165 -3.98 11.54 -4.58
N SER A 166 -3.88 10.55 -3.70
CA SER A 166 -4.94 9.57 -3.45
C SER A 166 -6.21 10.20 -2.85
N ARG A 167 -7.35 9.59 -3.15
CA ARG A 167 -8.64 9.92 -2.50
C ARG A 167 -8.64 9.59 -1.00
N GLN A 168 -7.80 8.65 -0.55
CA GLN A 168 -7.65 8.29 0.86
C GLN A 168 -6.52 9.07 1.57
N GLY A 169 -6.04 10.19 0.97
CA GLY A 169 -4.87 10.93 1.39
C GLY A 169 -3.61 10.25 0.85
N GLU A 170 -3.04 9.32 1.59
CA GLU A 170 -1.97 8.44 1.13
C GLU A 170 -2.49 7.02 0.98
N PRO A 171 -2.04 6.22 -0.03
CA PRO A 171 -2.24 4.77 -0.05
C PRO A 171 -1.79 4.15 1.28
N VAL A 172 -2.51 3.13 1.77
CA VAL A 172 -2.14 2.47 3.02
C VAL A 172 -0.74 1.89 2.90
N SER A 173 0.10 2.18 3.88
CA SER A 173 1.51 1.78 3.90
C SER A 173 1.79 0.79 5.01
N LEU A 174 2.38 -0.35 4.65
CA LEU A 174 2.83 -1.38 5.55
C LEU A 174 4.35 -1.57 5.40
N TRP A 175 5.04 -1.91 6.48
CA TRP A 175 6.43 -2.32 6.42
C TRP A 175 6.62 -3.68 7.11
N HIS A 176 7.10 -4.66 6.34
CA HIS A 176 7.49 -5.96 6.89
C HIS A 176 8.86 -5.82 7.56
N ILE A 177 8.86 -5.75 8.88
CA ILE A 177 10.03 -5.54 9.73
C ILE A 177 10.68 -6.85 10.14
N ARG A 178 12.02 -6.88 10.18
CA ARG A 178 12.83 -8.07 10.48
C ARG A 178 13.63 -7.95 11.77
N ASP A 179 13.94 -6.72 12.19
CA ASP A 179 14.79 -6.42 13.32
C ASP A 179 14.36 -5.13 14.04
N GLU A 180 15.04 -4.81 15.14
CA GLU A 180 14.75 -3.63 15.97
C GLU A 180 15.09 -2.31 15.26
N ASP A 181 16.08 -2.28 14.36
CA ASP A 181 16.42 -1.07 13.62
C ASP A 181 15.31 -0.69 12.64
N GLU A 182 14.74 -1.70 11.95
CA GLU A 182 13.57 -1.49 11.10
C GLU A 182 12.32 -1.13 11.93
N LEU A 183 12.15 -1.73 13.11
CA LEU A 183 11.06 -1.41 14.03
C LEU A 183 11.11 0.06 14.45
N GLU A 184 12.29 0.55 14.86
CA GLU A 184 12.47 1.93 15.26
C GLU A 184 12.24 2.89 14.09
N ALA A 185 12.81 2.58 12.92
CA ALA A 185 12.67 3.39 11.72
C ALA A 185 11.22 3.43 11.17
N ALA A 186 10.42 2.38 11.40
CA ALA A 186 9.04 2.31 10.95
C ALA A 186 8.10 3.23 11.75
N ARG A 187 8.50 3.64 12.95
CA ARG A 187 7.71 4.51 13.82
C ARG A 187 7.33 5.79 13.09
N ASP A 188 6.07 6.15 13.13
CA ASP A 188 5.50 7.34 12.48
C ASP A 188 5.66 7.39 10.94
N LEU A 189 6.36 6.41 10.34
CA LEU A 189 6.64 6.40 8.92
C LEU A 189 5.59 5.63 8.12
N VAL A 190 5.09 4.51 8.64
CA VAL A 190 4.05 3.69 8.00
C VAL A 190 2.78 3.64 8.82
N ASP A 191 1.69 3.17 8.20
CA ASP A 191 0.42 2.99 8.91
C ASP A 191 0.45 1.73 9.78
N LEU A 192 1.04 0.66 9.26
CA LEU A 192 1.06 -0.64 9.89
C LEU A 192 2.46 -1.27 9.78
N VAL A 193 2.89 -1.94 10.82
CA VAL A 193 4.05 -2.84 10.74
C VAL A 193 3.60 -4.28 10.61
N VAL A 194 4.33 -5.08 9.84
CA VAL A 194 4.07 -6.51 9.66
C VAL A 194 5.22 -7.29 10.25
N THR A 195 4.94 -8.23 11.16
CA THR A 195 5.97 -9.13 11.70
C THR A 195 5.37 -10.43 12.23
N ASP A 196 6.08 -11.53 12.00
CA ASP A 196 5.83 -12.83 12.61
C ASP A 196 6.82 -13.14 13.75
N ASN A 197 7.75 -12.22 14.05
CA ASN A 197 8.68 -12.36 15.15
C ASN A 197 8.00 -11.95 16.47
N PRO A 198 7.82 -12.89 17.44
CA PRO A 198 7.14 -12.59 18.69
C PRO A 198 7.83 -11.53 19.54
N ALA A 199 9.17 -11.42 19.48
CA ALA A 199 9.91 -10.42 20.24
C ALA A 199 9.65 -9.02 19.67
N LEU A 200 9.71 -8.83 18.34
CA LEU A 200 9.38 -7.57 17.69
C LEU A 200 7.92 -7.20 17.92
N ALA A 201 7.01 -8.18 17.87
CA ALA A 201 5.60 -7.96 18.16
C ALA A 201 5.40 -7.45 19.60
N ALA A 202 6.06 -8.06 20.57
CA ALA A 202 5.98 -7.63 21.97
C ALA A 202 6.61 -6.24 22.18
N SER A 203 7.73 -5.94 21.53
CA SER A 203 8.38 -4.62 21.58
C SER A 203 7.49 -3.53 21.00
N TRP A 204 6.81 -3.80 19.88
CA TRP A 204 5.84 -2.87 19.30
C TRP A 204 4.63 -2.64 20.23
N ASP A 205 4.02 -3.72 20.72
CA ASP A 205 2.85 -3.65 21.59
C ASP A 205 3.17 -2.93 22.91
N ALA A 206 4.35 -3.14 23.48
CA ALA A 206 4.83 -2.44 24.67
C ALA A 206 5.01 -0.92 24.45
N SER A 207 5.17 -0.47 23.22
CA SER A 207 5.24 0.97 22.90
C SER A 207 3.89 1.68 23.00
N GLY A 208 2.78 0.96 23.19
CA GLY A 208 1.42 1.48 23.23
C GLY A 208 0.90 1.96 21.89
N ARG A 209 1.57 1.62 20.80
CA ARG A 209 1.17 2.00 19.43
C ARG A 209 0.23 0.97 18.83
N ALA A 210 -0.81 1.43 18.17
CA ALA A 210 -1.65 0.63 17.29
C ALA A 210 -0.97 0.45 15.92
N GLY A 211 -1.56 -0.38 15.09
CA GLY A 211 -1.12 -0.50 13.70
C GLY A 211 -0.12 -1.64 13.50
N ARG A 212 -0.32 -2.79 14.15
CA ARG A 212 0.45 -4.01 13.88
C ARG A 212 -0.39 -5.06 13.15
N VAL A 213 0.19 -5.62 12.12
CA VAL A 213 -0.29 -6.81 11.42
C VAL A 213 0.58 -7.99 11.84
N GLY A 214 -0.01 -8.96 12.51
CA GLY A 214 0.66 -10.20 12.88
C GLY A 214 0.25 -11.32 11.95
N GLY A 215 1.08 -12.38 11.89
CA GLY A 215 0.66 -13.65 11.31
C GLY A 215 -0.33 -14.40 12.23
N ALA A 216 -0.73 -15.59 11.82
CA ALA A 216 -1.68 -16.42 12.56
C ALA A 216 -1.26 -16.72 14.02
N ARG A 217 0.05 -16.63 14.32
CA ARG A 217 0.61 -16.93 15.66
C ARG A 217 0.75 -15.70 16.54
N THR A 218 0.96 -14.52 15.97
CA THR A 218 1.26 -13.30 16.75
C THR A 218 0.04 -12.39 16.92
N GLY A 219 -1.00 -12.56 16.07
CA GLY A 219 -2.17 -11.69 16.06
C GLY A 219 -1.83 -10.23 15.79
N GLY A 220 -2.72 -9.30 16.10
CA GLY A 220 -2.54 -7.86 15.90
C GLY A 220 -3.85 -7.14 15.65
N ASP A 221 -3.77 -5.87 15.22
CA ASP A 221 -4.92 -5.07 14.79
C ASP A 221 -5.52 -5.62 13.49
N ALA A 222 -4.66 -6.20 12.65
CA ALA A 222 -5.04 -7.04 11.52
C ALA A 222 -4.20 -8.32 11.50
N VAL A 223 -4.67 -9.34 10.79
CA VAL A 223 -3.98 -10.62 10.62
C VAL A 223 -3.67 -10.83 9.15
N LEU A 224 -2.41 -11.16 8.84
CA LEU A 224 -1.96 -11.57 7.52
C LEU A 224 -1.87 -13.10 7.47
N LEU A 225 -2.65 -13.71 6.61
CA LEU A 225 -2.64 -15.14 6.35
C LEU A 225 -1.95 -15.41 5.01
N HIS A 226 -0.94 -16.28 5.03
CA HIS A 226 -0.23 -16.73 3.84
C HIS A 226 -0.93 -17.97 3.28
N VAL A 227 -1.38 -17.91 2.04
CA VAL A 227 -2.22 -18.95 1.44
C VAL A 227 -1.68 -19.33 0.05
N ALA A 228 -1.37 -20.62 -0.12
CA ALA A 228 -0.79 -21.16 -1.35
C ALA A 228 -1.75 -22.09 -2.14
N THR A 229 -2.94 -22.38 -1.61
CA THR A 229 -3.89 -23.31 -2.24
C THR A 229 -5.31 -22.77 -2.22
N VAL A 230 -6.13 -23.18 -3.20
CA VAL A 230 -7.57 -22.81 -3.27
C VAL A 230 -8.32 -23.22 -2.01
N ARG A 231 -8.02 -24.39 -1.48
CA ARG A 231 -8.61 -24.87 -0.22
C ARG A 231 -8.21 -23.98 0.96
N GLY A 232 -6.94 -23.65 1.07
CA GLY A 232 -6.45 -22.73 2.11
C GLY A 232 -7.13 -21.36 2.04
N LEU A 233 -7.39 -20.85 0.82
CA LEU A 233 -8.15 -19.62 0.64
C LEU A 233 -9.59 -19.74 1.17
N ALA A 234 -10.27 -20.82 0.81
CA ALA A 234 -11.63 -21.08 1.30
C ALA A 234 -11.67 -21.21 2.82
N ASP A 235 -10.74 -21.96 3.41
CA ASP A 235 -10.63 -22.13 4.87
C ASP A 235 -10.31 -20.80 5.59
N ALA A 236 -9.41 -19.99 5.04
CA ALA A 236 -9.05 -18.67 5.57
C ALA A 236 -10.26 -17.72 5.55
N LEU A 237 -11.00 -17.67 4.44
CA LEU A 237 -12.21 -16.85 4.33
C LEU A 237 -13.32 -17.34 5.26
N ALA A 238 -13.49 -18.66 5.42
CA ALA A 238 -14.47 -19.22 6.35
C ALA A 238 -14.17 -18.87 7.81
N ALA A 239 -12.90 -18.85 8.19
CA ALA A 239 -12.45 -18.51 9.54
C ALA A 239 -12.43 -16.99 9.81
N ALA A 240 -12.40 -16.15 8.78
CA ALA A 240 -12.34 -14.70 8.92
C ALA A 240 -13.64 -14.14 9.51
N SER A 241 -13.50 -13.22 10.44
CA SER A 241 -14.64 -12.43 10.94
C SER A 241 -15.01 -11.35 9.93
N PRO A 242 -16.31 -11.08 9.73
CA PRO A 242 -16.72 -9.94 8.91
C PRO A 242 -16.12 -8.64 9.48
N ALA A 243 -15.51 -7.86 8.59
CA ALA A 243 -14.98 -6.53 8.88
C ALA A 243 -15.80 -5.48 8.13
N ALA A 244 -15.48 -4.21 8.31
CA ALA A 244 -16.07 -3.15 7.53
C ALA A 244 -15.80 -3.40 6.03
N HIS A 245 -16.84 -3.43 5.22
CA HIS A 245 -16.75 -3.54 3.77
C HIS A 245 -17.32 -2.27 3.13
N GLY A 246 -16.82 -1.93 1.96
CA GLY A 246 -17.08 -0.61 1.35
C GLY A 246 -15.99 0.42 1.75
N GLY A 247 -16.09 1.61 1.19
CA GLY A 247 -15.12 2.67 1.43
C GLY A 247 -13.70 2.39 0.88
N SER A 248 -12.76 3.19 1.32
CA SER A 248 -11.35 3.05 1.02
C SER A 248 -10.72 1.90 1.83
N LEU A 249 -9.46 1.55 1.50
CA LEU A 249 -8.72 0.58 2.31
C LEU A 249 -8.48 1.11 3.73
N ARG A 250 -8.25 2.43 3.89
CA ARG A 250 -8.14 3.07 5.22
C ARG A 250 -9.40 2.88 6.06
N ASP A 251 -10.58 3.10 5.44
CA ASP A 251 -11.86 2.92 6.14
C ASP A 251 -12.03 1.48 6.63
N ARG A 252 -11.69 0.50 5.79
CA ARG A 252 -11.78 -0.93 6.14
C ARG A 252 -10.86 -1.33 7.30
N LEU A 253 -9.71 -0.67 7.40
CA LEU A 253 -8.71 -0.94 8.44
C LEU A 253 -8.86 -0.01 9.66
N GLY A 254 -9.84 0.91 9.65
CA GLY A 254 -10.04 1.88 10.73
C GLY A 254 -8.88 2.86 10.89
N LEU A 255 -8.16 3.14 9.81
CA LEU A 255 -6.98 4.00 9.82
C LEU A 255 -7.36 5.46 9.53
N PRO A 256 -6.75 6.44 10.21
CA PRO A 256 -6.97 7.85 9.92
C PRO A 256 -6.40 8.22 8.54
N GLN A 257 -6.91 9.27 7.94
CA GLN A 257 -6.26 9.86 6.77
C GLN A 257 -4.86 10.36 7.13
N ARG A 258 -3.92 10.19 6.19
CA ARG A 258 -2.55 10.69 6.33
C ARG A 258 -2.19 11.57 5.16
N HIS A 259 -1.41 12.61 5.47
CA HIS A 259 -0.82 13.51 4.50
C HIS A 259 0.59 13.86 4.93
N TYR A 260 1.49 13.97 3.97
CA TYR A 260 2.82 14.53 4.22
C TYR A 260 2.77 16.04 3.96
N ASP A 261 3.16 16.83 4.96
CA ASP A 261 3.18 18.29 4.81
C ASP A 261 4.31 18.74 3.87
N LEU A 262 3.94 19.32 2.75
CA LEU A 262 4.81 19.94 1.76
C LEU A 262 4.57 21.44 1.65
N SER A 263 3.93 22.09 2.61
CA SER A 263 3.62 23.54 2.58
C SER A 263 4.87 24.41 2.39
N HIS A 264 6.00 23.94 2.90
CA HIS A 264 7.30 24.63 2.80
C HIS A 264 8.08 24.25 1.53
N ALA A 265 7.63 23.27 0.75
CA ALA A 265 8.31 22.87 -0.48
C ALA A 265 8.03 23.88 -1.62
N PRO A 266 9.01 24.11 -2.51
CA PRO A 266 8.82 25.04 -3.63
C PRO A 266 7.73 24.55 -4.59
N LEU A 267 7.10 25.49 -5.30
CA LEU A 267 6.22 25.16 -6.40
C LEU A 267 6.97 24.39 -7.49
N ALA A 268 6.35 23.34 -8.03
CA ALA A 268 6.96 22.54 -9.10
C ALA A 268 7.00 23.31 -10.44
N PHE A 269 6.05 24.22 -10.63
CA PHE A 269 5.98 25.12 -11.76
C PHE A 269 6.12 26.55 -11.24
N GLY A 270 6.98 27.36 -11.87
CA GLY A 270 7.09 28.77 -11.53
C GLY A 270 5.74 29.46 -11.68
N ALA A 271 5.50 30.56 -10.94
CA ALA A 271 4.30 31.35 -11.11
C ALA A 271 4.16 31.70 -12.60
N THR A 272 3.17 31.15 -13.26
CA THR A 272 2.79 31.60 -14.60
C THR A 272 2.31 33.03 -14.42
N HIS A 273 3.15 33.98 -14.83
CA HIS A 273 2.67 35.37 -14.98
C HIS A 273 1.54 35.32 -16.01
N ALA A 274 0.32 35.51 -15.52
CA ALA A 274 -0.87 35.69 -16.35
C ALA A 274 -0.79 37.01 -17.12
#